data_616523226ad2c8691c2e188b3c4a8ef3
#
_entry.id   616523226ad2c8691c2e188b3c4a8ef3
#
_cell.length_a   1.000
_cell.length_b   1.000
_cell.length_c   1.000
_cell.angle_alpha   90.00
_cell.angle_beta   90.00
_cell.angle_gamma   90.00
#
_symmetry.space_group_name_H-M   'P 1'
#
loop_
_entity.id
_entity.type
_entity.pdbx_description
1 polymer ?
#
loop_
_entity_poly.entity_id
_entity_poly.type
_entity_poly.pdbx_seq_one_letter_code
_entity_poly.pdbx_strand_id
1 'polypeptide(L)' 'MIRIAVLGYGTVGSGVVKVIQTNAKIIAKRAGQEVEVKYVLDLRDFPDDPIQSKVIHDFNVILEDPEVDIVV' A
#
# COMPACT_ATOMS: atom_id res chain seq x y z
N MET A 1 13.52 -2.73 3.55
CA MET A 1 12.20 -2.04 3.43
C MET A 1 11.09 -3.06 3.36
N ILE A 2 10.04 -2.86 4.14
CA ILE A 2 8.83 -3.69 4.10
C ILE A 2 7.86 -3.05 3.10
N ARG A 3 7.45 -3.81 2.09
CA ARG A 3 6.53 -3.34 1.06
C ARG A 3 5.18 -4.00 1.21
N ILE A 4 4.12 -3.18 1.26
CA ILE A 4 2.76 -3.60 1.56
C ILE A 4 1.88 -3.39 0.33
N ALA A 5 1.05 -4.40 0.03
CA ALA A 5 -0.02 -4.28 -0.95
C ALA A 5 -1.36 -4.21 -0.20
N VAL A 6 -2.19 -3.24 -0.52
CA VAL A 6 -3.50 -3.03 0.10
C VAL A 6 -4.58 -3.45 -0.90
N LEU A 7 -5.48 -4.34 -0.47
CA LEU A 7 -6.58 -4.84 -1.30
C LEU A 7 -7.81 -3.95 -1.10
N GLY A 8 -8.02 -3.04 -2.02
CA GLY A 8 -9.12 -2.10 -2.00
C GLY A 8 -8.78 -0.76 -1.37
N TYR A 9 -9.33 0.30 -1.93
CA TYR A 9 -9.13 1.68 -1.44
C TYR A 9 -10.45 2.32 -1.02
N GLY A 10 -11.33 1.53 -0.42
CA GLY A 10 -12.53 2.01 0.24
C GLY A 10 -12.20 2.61 1.61
N THR A 11 -13.21 2.74 2.48
CA THR A 11 -13.04 3.37 3.80
C THR A 11 -11.93 2.72 4.64
N VAL A 12 -11.89 1.39 4.67
CA VAL A 12 -10.89 0.64 5.45
C VAL A 12 -9.51 0.74 4.78
N GLY A 13 -9.43 0.46 3.48
CA GLY A 13 -8.17 0.47 2.75
C GLY A 13 -7.50 1.84 2.74
N SER A 14 -8.26 2.91 2.50
CA SER A 14 -7.73 4.27 2.56
C SER A 14 -7.27 4.66 3.96
N GLY A 15 -7.97 4.16 4.99
CA GLY A 15 -7.56 4.35 6.38
C GLY A 15 -6.23 3.68 6.68
N VAL A 16 -6.03 2.45 6.20
CA VAL A 16 -4.77 1.71 6.36
C VAL A 16 -3.62 2.46 5.68
N VAL A 17 -3.81 2.90 4.45
CA VAL A 17 -2.80 3.68 3.71
C VAL A 17 -2.45 4.95 4.46
N LYS A 18 -3.44 5.67 4.94
CA LYS A 18 -3.23 6.92 5.68
C LYS A 18 -2.45 6.69 6.96
N VAL A 19 -2.77 5.65 7.71
CA VAL A 19 -2.05 5.31 8.95
C VAL A 19 -0.58 5.00 8.65
N ILE A 20 -0.31 4.19 7.64
CA ILE A 20 1.05 3.84 7.26
C ILE A 20 1.84 5.08 6.84
N GLN A 21 1.27 5.92 5.99
CA GLN A 21 1.95 7.12 5.48
C GLN A 21 2.15 8.17 6.57
N THR A 22 1.16 8.38 7.43
CA THR A 22 1.23 9.36 8.51
C THR A 22 2.23 8.96 9.59
N ASN A 23 2.32 7.67 9.90
CA ASN A 23 3.16 7.14 10.97
C ASN A 23 4.41 6.42 10.47
N ALA A 24 4.80 6.65 9.22
CA ALA A 24 5.89 5.91 8.58
C ALA A 24 7.19 5.93 9.41
N LYS A 25 7.56 7.07 9.98
CA LYS A 25 8.78 7.20 10.78
C LYS A 25 8.71 6.39 12.08
N ILE A 26 7.57 6.42 12.75
CA ILE A 26 7.35 5.69 14.00
C ILE A 26 7.34 4.19 13.72
N ILE A 27 6.64 3.77 12.66
CA ILE A 27 6.56 2.38 12.25
C ILE A 27 7.95 1.86 11.88
N ALA A 28 8.70 2.63 11.10
CA ALA A 28 10.06 2.27 10.70
C ALA A 28 10.98 2.08 11.90
N LYS A 29 10.88 2.97 12.88
CA LYS A 29 11.68 2.87 14.09
C LYS A 29 11.37 1.61 14.90
N ARG A 30 10.09 1.26 15.03
CA ARG A 30 9.65 0.08 15.78
C ARG A 30 9.93 -1.23 15.04
N ALA A 31 9.79 -1.23 13.72
CA ALA A 31 10.03 -2.39 12.88
C ALA A 31 11.51 -2.63 12.61
N GLY A 32 12.36 -1.65 12.85
CA GLY A 32 13.78 -1.72 12.54
C GLY A 32 14.09 -1.51 11.06
N GLN A 33 13.10 -1.15 10.23
CA GLN A 33 13.29 -0.84 8.82
C GLN A 33 12.10 -0.03 8.29
N GLU A 34 12.31 0.63 7.16
CA GLU A 34 11.27 1.42 6.52
C GLU A 34 10.11 0.56 6.01
N VAL A 35 8.91 1.15 5.99
CA VAL A 35 7.68 0.52 5.53
C VAL A 35 7.04 1.44 4.50
N GLU A 36 6.60 0.87 3.37
CA GLU A 36 5.89 1.63 2.34
C GLU A 36 4.71 0.84 1.78
N VAL A 37 3.70 1.57 1.29
CA VAL A 37 2.64 0.99 0.47
C VAL A 37 3.15 0.97 -0.96
N LYS A 38 3.28 -0.21 -1.54
CA LYS A 38 3.75 -0.37 -2.92
C LYS A 38 2.59 -0.40 -3.91
N TYR A 39 1.54 -1.13 -3.58
CA TYR A 39 0.37 -1.30 -4.45
C TYR A 39 -0.92 -1.10 -3.69
N VAL A 40 -1.91 -0.56 -4.39
CA VAL A 40 -3.32 -0.56 -3.97
C VAL A 40 -4.10 -1.22 -5.10
N LEU A 41 -4.72 -2.36 -4.82
CA LEU A 41 -5.57 -3.06 -5.78
C LEU A 41 -6.99 -2.53 -5.68
N ASP A 42 -7.46 -1.87 -6.72
CA ASP A 42 -8.85 -1.42 -6.81
C ASP A 42 -9.25 -1.36 -8.29
N LEU A 43 -10.49 -1.68 -8.60
CA LEU A 43 -11.01 -1.58 -9.96
C LEU A 43 -11.27 -0.14 -10.36
N ARG A 44 -11.38 0.77 -9.39
CA ARG A 44 -11.59 2.20 -9.61
C ARG A 44 -10.25 2.92 -9.73
N ASP A 45 -10.29 4.09 -10.34
CA ASP A 45 -9.17 5.02 -10.37
C ASP A 45 -9.44 6.21 -9.46
N PHE A 46 -8.39 6.82 -8.96
CA PHE A 46 -8.47 7.97 -8.04
C PHE A 46 -7.54 9.08 -8.54
N PRO A 47 -7.86 9.69 -9.71
CA PRO A 47 -6.93 10.60 -10.40
C PRO A 47 -6.56 11.86 -9.61
N ASP A 48 -7.42 12.28 -8.67
CA ASP A 48 -7.16 13.44 -7.84
C ASP A 48 -6.43 13.11 -6.53
N ASP A 49 -6.13 11.83 -6.29
CA ASP A 49 -5.45 11.36 -5.08
C ASP A 49 -4.02 10.95 -5.44
N PRO A 50 -3.00 11.37 -4.67
CA PRO A 50 -1.62 10.92 -4.88
C PRO A 50 -1.45 9.41 -4.92
N ILE A 51 -2.38 8.64 -4.32
CA ILE A 51 -2.33 7.18 -4.32
C ILE A 51 -2.47 6.60 -5.73
N GLN A 52 -2.99 7.35 -6.70
CA GLN A 52 -3.20 6.86 -8.06
C GLN A 52 -1.94 6.26 -8.68
N SER A 53 -0.77 6.77 -8.36
CA SER A 53 0.49 6.23 -8.86
C SER A 53 0.77 4.80 -8.41
N LYS A 54 0.08 4.32 -7.37
CA LYS A 54 0.23 2.99 -6.78
C LYS A 54 -0.96 2.07 -7.07
N VAL A 55 -2.00 2.58 -7.71
CA VAL A 55 -3.22 1.80 -8.02
C VAL A 55 -2.93 0.82 -9.14
N ILE A 56 -3.31 -0.43 -8.90
CA ILE A 56 -3.27 -1.51 -9.89
C ILE A 56 -4.66 -2.14 -9.99
N HIS A 57 -4.94 -2.78 -11.11
CA HIS A 57 -6.26 -3.38 -11.38
C HIS A 57 -6.23 -4.90 -11.50
N ASP A 58 -5.05 -5.51 -11.43
CA ASP A 58 -4.87 -6.95 -11.57
C ASP A 58 -4.07 -7.50 -10.38
N PHE A 59 -4.68 -8.44 -9.65
CA PHE A 59 -4.01 -9.07 -8.50
C PHE A 59 -2.74 -9.81 -8.88
N ASN A 60 -2.61 -10.26 -10.13
CA ASN A 60 -1.40 -10.96 -10.59
C ASN A 60 -0.14 -10.08 -10.46
N VAL A 61 -0.28 -8.77 -10.53
CA VAL A 61 0.85 -7.85 -10.31
C VAL A 61 1.45 -8.08 -8.92
N ILE A 62 0.60 -8.29 -7.92
CA ILE A 62 1.04 -8.56 -6.54
C ILE A 62 1.64 -9.95 -6.44
N LEU A 63 0.96 -10.95 -7.02
CA LEU A 63 1.42 -12.35 -6.96
C LEU A 63 2.79 -12.55 -7.60
N GLU A 64 3.07 -11.83 -8.67
CA GLU A 64 4.31 -11.96 -9.43
C GLU A 64 5.44 -11.08 -8.88
N ASP A 65 5.17 -10.22 -7.93
CA ASP A 65 6.18 -9.32 -7.36
C ASP A 65 6.79 -9.91 -6.09
N PRO A 66 8.04 -10.40 -6.16
CA PRO A 66 8.70 -11.01 -5.00
C PRO A 66 9.07 -9.99 -3.92
N GLU A 67 8.98 -8.71 -4.21
CA GLU A 67 9.30 -7.64 -3.25
C GLU A 67 8.14 -7.28 -2.34
N VAL A 68 6.93 -7.77 -2.61
CA VAL A 68 5.78 -7.56 -1.73
C VAL A 68 5.90 -8.48 -0.52
N ASP A 69 5.96 -7.89 0.67
CA ASP A 69 6.13 -8.63 1.91
C ASP A 69 4.81 -8.93 2.61
N ILE A 70 3.87 -7.99 2.55
CA ILE A 70 2.61 -8.07 3.29
C ILE A 70 1.46 -7.67 2.37
N VAL A 71 0.36 -8.42 2.46
CA VAL A 71 -0.91 -8.10 1.79
C VAL A 71 -1.97 -7.89 2.86
N VAL A 72 -2.64 -6.76 2.79
CA VAL A 72 -3.68 -6.37 3.76
C VAL A 72 -5.04 -6.29 3.09
#